data_49979ea11a81e5054719839b665d0771
#
_entry.id   49979ea11a81e5054719839b665d0771
#
_cell.length_a   1.000
_cell.length_b   1.000
_cell.length_c   1.000
_cell.angle_alpha   90.00
_cell.angle_beta   90.00
_cell.angle_gamma   90.00
#
_symmetry.space_group_name_H-M   'P 1'
#
loop_
_entity.id
_entity.type
_entity.pdbx_description
1 polymer ?
#
loop_
_entity_poly.entity_id
_entity_poly.type
_entity_poly.pdbx_seq_one_letter_code
_entity_poly.pdbx_strand_id
1 'polypeptide(L)'
;FQPMNKLKNTKKSAAFDRSSLIINLFREFPNNKFSLKHLASASGGATKEGRLRTREIITELLAQGTIEECGQEKYRLSGKERPRQEGIVQMISTGAMYIRSEEFENDVYVSQRNSLNALDGDRVEFVITRRSHAGSLEGEITRIVERSRKQYVGTADVSDHAIFVKMDPRRMPMDVYLSKRDNPNVQHGDKVVIRITD
;
A
#
# COMPACT_ATOMS: atom_id res chain seq x y z
N PHE A 1 50.46 23.03 33.52
CA PHE A 1 50.33 23.29 32.07
C PHE A 1 49.67 22.07 31.43
N GLN A 2 48.42 22.19 31.07
CA GLN A 2 47.74 21.24 30.17
C GLN A 2 47.44 21.93 28.84
N PRO A 3 47.71 21.34 27.71
CA PRO A 3 47.18 21.81 26.43
C PRO A 3 45.93 21.03 26.00
N MET A 4 44.96 21.82 25.64
CA MET A 4 43.70 21.59 24.97
C MET A 4 43.76 20.54 23.87
N ASN A 5 42.84 19.60 23.94
CA ASN A 5 42.44 18.78 22.78
C ASN A 5 40.90 18.80 22.67
N LYS A 6 40.38 19.93 22.19
CA LYS A 6 38.97 20.09 21.77
C LYS A 6 39.01 20.60 20.35
N LEU A 7 38.76 19.69 19.36
CA LEU A 7 38.29 20.06 18.01
C LEU A 7 38.29 18.87 17.05
N LYS A 8 37.61 17.75 17.38
CA LYS A 8 37.32 16.73 16.38
C LYS A 8 35.94 16.08 16.44
N ASN A 9 35.03 16.59 17.32
CA ASN A 9 33.75 15.89 17.55
C ASN A 9 32.51 16.55 16.94
N THR A 10 32.64 17.72 16.30
CA THR A 10 31.49 18.49 15.81
C THR A 10 30.97 18.04 14.43
N LYS A 11 31.80 17.42 13.58
CA LYS A 11 31.38 17.00 12.24
C LYS A 11 30.58 15.70 12.23
N LYS A 12 30.83 14.77 13.16
CA LYS A 12 30.08 13.50 13.26
C LYS A 12 28.68 13.68 13.86
N SER A 13 28.54 14.59 14.80
CA SER A 13 27.28 14.94 15.46
C SER A 13 26.28 15.59 14.48
N ALA A 14 26.72 16.51 13.63
CA ALA A 14 25.85 17.20 12.68
C ALA A 14 25.36 16.27 11.52
N ALA A 15 26.17 15.26 11.14
CA ALA A 15 25.77 14.29 10.11
C ALA A 15 24.74 13.28 10.64
N PHE A 16 24.89 12.86 11.90
CA PHE A 16 23.92 11.99 12.58
C PHE A 16 22.58 12.67 12.75
N ASP A 17 22.59 13.95 13.09
CA ASP A 17 21.40 14.78 13.27
C ASP A 17 20.60 14.93 11.96
N ARG A 18 21.25 15.15 10.82
CA ARG A 18 20.59 15.33 9.53
C ARG A 18 19.91 14.05 9.02
N SER A 19 20.55 12.90 9.14
CA SER A 19 19.96 11.63 8.77
C SER A 19 18.72 11.34 9.61
N SER A 20 18.81 11.57 10.91
CA SER A 20 17.69 11.42 11.84
C SER A 20 16.53 12.36 11.51
N LEU A 21 16.81 13.62 11.15
CA LEU A 21 15.78 14.58 10.75
C LEU A 21 15.04 14.12 9.47
N ILE A 22 15.78 13.61 8.48
CA ILE A 22 15.19 13.10 7.24
C ILE A 22 14.33 11.87 7.51
N ILE A 23 14.81 10.89 8.30
CA ILE A 23 14.04 9.69 8.65
C ILE A 23 12.79 10.07 9.45
N ASN A 24 12.91 10.96 10.43
CA ASN A 24 11.76 11.41 11.22
C ASN A 24 10.71 12.10 10.37
N LEU A 25 11.10 12.90 9.37
CA LEU A 25 10.17 13.52 8.45
C LEU A 25 9.36 12.46 7.65
N PHE A 26 10.02 11.40 7.20
CA PHE A 26 9.32 10.30 6.53
C PHE A 26 8.39 9.52 7.47
N ARG A 27 8.78 9.33 8.74
CA ARG A 27 7.96 8.64 9.74
C ARG A 27 6.77 9.47 10.21
N GLU A 28 6.96 10.77 10.35
CA GLU A 28 5.88 11.71 10.69
C GLU A 28 4.86 11.83 9.55
N PHE A 29 5.33 11.77 8.30
CA PHE A 29 4.48 11.86 7.10
C PHE A 29 4.67 10.66 6.18
N PRO A 30 4.29 9.43 6.61
CA PRO A 30 4.63 8.18 5.90
C PRO A 30 4.03 8.06 4.49
N ASN A 31 2.99 8.85 4.20
CA ASN A 31 2.28 8.83 2.93
C ASN A 31 2.72 9.96 1.98
N ASN A 32 3.56 10.87 2.46
CA ASN A 32 3.99 12.00 1.66
C ASN A 32 5.18 11.65 0.77
N LYS A 33 5.24 12.34 -0.37
CA LYS A 33 6.36 12.28 -1.29
C LYS A 33 7.19 13.55 -1.12
N PHE A 34 8.48 13.39 -0.87
CA PHE A 34 9.39 14.51 -0.69
C PHE A 34 10.40 14.58 -1.83
N SER A 35 10.62 15.77 -2.36
CA SER A 35 11.71 16.01 -3.33
C SER A 35 13.05 16.18 -2.59
N LEU A 36 14.17 15.92 -3.29
CA LEU A 36 15.51 16.19 -2.77
C LEU A 36 15.65 17.63 -2.21
N LYS A 37 15.08 18.60 -2.94
CA LYS A 37 15.09 20.02 -2.51
C LYS A 37 14.36 20.21 -1.17
N HIS A 38 13.20 19.56 -1.00
CA HIS A 38 12.42 19.64 0.23
C HIS A 38 13.19 19.01 1.41
N LEU A 39 13.72 17.79 1.21
CA LEU A 39 14.50 17.07 2.23
C LEU A 39 15.75 17.86 2.65
N ALA A 40 16.46 18.44 1.69
CA ALA A 40 17.62 19.28 1.97
C ALA A 40 17.23 20.53 2.80
N SER A 41 16.15 21.20 2.43
CA SER A 41 15.65 22.38 3.18
C SER A 41 15.23 22.02 4.59
N ALA A 42 14.45 20.95 4.77
CA ALA A 42 13.94 20.49 6.05
C ALA A 42 15.05 20.00 6.99
N SER A 43 16.15 19.47 6.45
CA SER A 43 17.31 18.99 7.23
C SER A 43 18.42 20.04 7.40
N GLY A 44 18.15 21.34 7.13
CA GLY A 44 19.12 22.42 7.28
C GLY A 44 20.22 22.46 6.22
N GLY A 45 19.98 21.85 5.05
CA GLY A 45 20.95 21.71 3.95
C GLY A 45 20.56 22.45 2.66
N ALA A 46 20.03 23.66 2.74
CA ALA A 46 19.62 24.44 1.55
C ALA A 46 20.80 24.85 0.63
N THR A 47 22.03 24.82 1.13
CA THR A 47 23.26 25.12 0.38
C THR A 47 23.61 24.01 -0.61
N LYS A 48 24.51 24.31 -1.57
CA LYS A 48 24.99 23.30 -2.54
C LYS A 48 25.63 22.09 -1.83
N GLU A 49 26.46 22.33 -0.84
CA GLU A 49 27.09 21.27 -0.02
C GLU A 49 26.06 20.49 0.79
N GLY A 50 25.08 21.17 1.39
CA GLY A 50 24.00 20.54 2.13
C GLY A 50 23.13 19.63 1.26
N ARG A 51 22.83 20.00 0.01
CA ARG A 51 22.12 19.15 -0.95
C ARG A 51 22.92 17.92 -1.34
N LEU A 52 24.24 18.04 -1.51
CA LEU A 52 25.11 16.91 -1.80
C LEU A 52 25.05 15.87 -0.67
N ARG A 53 25.21 16.32 0.58
CA ARG A 53 25.11 15.45 1.77
C ARG A 53 23.72 14.83 1.92
N THR A 54 22.66 15.58 1.62
CA THR A 54 21.30 15.02 1.61
C THR A 54 21.15 13.93 0.58
N ARG A 55 21.75 14.08 -0.62
CA ARG A 55 21.74 13.05 -1.66
C ARG A 55 22.48 11.78 -1.21
N GLU A 56 23.60 11.90 -0.52
CA GLU A 56 24.32 10.75 0.05
C GLU A 56 23.44 9.98 1.05
N ILE A 57 22.79 10.69 1.97
CA ILE A 57 21.85 10.09 2.95
C ILE A 57 20.68 9.40 2.24
N ILE A 58 20.10 10.02 1.23
CA ILE A 58 19.01 9.43 0.44
C ILE A 58 19.49 8.14 -0.25
N THR A 59 20.71 8.14 -0.81
CA THR A 59 21.28 6.94 -1.45
C THR A 59 21.45 5.80 -0.44
N GLU A 60 21.90 6.10 0.77
CA GLU A 60 22.01 5.11 1.86
C GLU A 60 20.63 4.56 2.27
N LEU A 61 19.63 5.43 2.44
CA LEU A 61 18.27 5.02 2.81
C LEU A 61 17.57 4.19 1.72
N LEU A 62 17.84 4.48 0.43
CA LEU A 62 17.40 3.66 -0.70
C LEU A 62 18.06 2.29 -0.68
N ALA A 63 19.37 2.23 -0.45
CA ALA A 63 20.11 0.97 -0.35
C ALA A 63 19.65 0.10 0.82
N GLN A 64 19.27 0.70 1.93
CA GLN A 64 18.68 0.03 3.09
C GLN A 64 17.22 -0.39 2.88
N GLY A 65 16.56 0.10 1.82
CA GLY A 65 15.15 -0.13 1.57
C GLY A 65 14.20 0.59 2.54
N THR A 66 14.69 1.58 3.30
CA THR A 66 13.90 2.40 4.23
C THR A 66 12.98 3.34 3.45
N ILE A 67 13.45 3.87 2.34
CA ILE A 67 12.67 4.72 1.43
C ILE A 67 12.69 4.13 0.02
N GLU A 68 11.77 4.56 -0.82
CA GLU A 68 11.69 4.20 -2.23
C GLU A 68 11.52 5.45 -3.11
N GLU A 69 12.06 5.40 -4.32
CA GLU A 69 11.85 6.45 -5.31
C GLU A 69 10.49 6.26 -6.01
N CYS A 70 9.71 7.33 -6.11
CA CYS A 70 8.35 7.30 -6.64
C CYS A 70 8.10 8.36 -7.72
N GLY A 71 9.11 8.64 -8.52
CA GLY A 71 9.12 9.62 -9.60
C GLY A 71 10.44 10.40 -9.60
N GLN A 72 10.65 11.28 -10.57
CA GLN A 72 11.90 12.04 -10.73
C GLN A 72 12.28 12.79 -9.44
N GLU A 73 13.34 12.34 -8.79
CA GLU A 73 13.87 12.89 -7.52
C GLU A 73 12.80 13.07 -6.41
N LYS A 74 11.78 12.21 -6.39
CA LYS A 74 10.78 12.15 -5.30
C LYS A 74 10.89 10.83 -4.58
N TYR A 75 10.90 10.91 -3.26
CA TYR A 75 11.11 9.79 -2.36
C TYR A 75 9.94 9.70 -1.38
N ARG A 76 9.61 8.50 -0.96
CA ARG A 76 8.61 8.21 0.08
C ARG A 76 9.12 7.10 0.99
N LEU A 77 8.52 6.97 2.16
CA LEU A 77 8.77 5.83 3.03
C LEU A 77 8.43 4.53 2.30
N SER A 78 9.31 3.54 2.38
CA SER A 78 9.11 2.24 1.75
C SER A 78 7.82 1.58 2.25
N GLY A 79 7.16 0.80 1.40
CA GLY A 79 5.96 0.05 1.78
C GLY A 79 6.19 -0.90 2.97
N LYS A 80 7.43 -1.38 3.18
CA LYS A 80 7.81 -2.22 4.33
C LYS A 80 7.85 -1.45 5.64
N GLU A 81 8.19 -0.17 5.59
CA GLU A 81 8.34 0.72 6.76
C GLU A 81 7.05 1.50 7.08
N ARG A 82 6.03 1.45 6.21
CA ARG A 82 4.76 2.10 6.48
C ARG A 82 4.01 1.35 7.57
N PRO A 83 3.36 2.06 8.48
CA PRO A 83 2.47 1.43 9.45
C PRO A 83 1.41 0.60 8.74
N ARG A 84 1.34 -0.68 9.07
CA ARG A 84 0.30 -1.60 8.59
C ARG A 84 -0.83 -1.59 9.58
N GLN A 85 -2.03 -1.62 9.05
CA GLN A 85 -3.26 -1.59 9.83
C GLN A 85 -4.16 -2.72 9.35
N GLU A 86 -5.08 -3.13 10.20
CA GLU A 86 -6.07 -4.13 9.85
C GLU A 86 -7.46 -3.50 9.73
N GLY A 87 -8.28 -4.08 8.87
CA GLY A 87 -9.67 -3.67 8.70
C GLY A 87 -10.48 -4.68 7.91
N ILE A 88 -11.76 -4.39 7.80
CA ILE A 88 -12.74 -5.22 7.09
C ILE A 88 -13.10 -4.53 5.77
N VAL A 89 -13.01 -5.28 4.69
CA VAL A 89 -13.39 -4.82 3.35
C VAL A 89 -14.90 -4.70 3.24
N GLN A 90 -15.36 -3.57 2.74
CA GLN A 90 -16.74 -3.31 2.33
C GLN A 90 -16.78 -2.96 0.86
N MET A 91 -17.51 -3.76 0.10
CA MET A 91 -17.69 -3.54 -1.33
C MET A 91 -19.08 -2.96 -1.59
N ILE A 92 -19.15 -1.88 -2.35
CA ILE A 92 -20.43 -1.31 -2.76
C ILE A 92 -20.84 -1.84 -4.15
N SER A 93 -22.10 -1.63 -4.51
CA SER A 93 -22.70 -2.16 -5.75
C SER A 93 -22.01 -1.71 -7.04
N THR A 94 -21.24 -0.61 -7.00
CA THR A 94 -20.45 -0.12 -8.14
C THR A 94 -19.10 -0.85 -8.29
N GLY A 95 -18.75 -1.79 -7.37
CA GLY A 95 -17.45 -2.45 -7.31
C GLY A 95 -16.36 -1.62 -6.62
N ALA A 96 -16.67 -0.42 -6.13
CA ALA A 96 -15.74 0.33 -5.31
C ALA A 96 -15.58 -0.34 -3.94
N MET A 97 -14.36 -0.27 -3.41
CA MET A 97 -13.96 -0.95 -2.19
C MET A 97 -13.55 0.05 -1.12
N TYR A 98 -13.98 -0.20 0.09
CA TYR A 98 -13.62 0.58 1.26
C TYR A 98 -13.16 -0.36 2.37
N ILE A 99 -12.22 0.09 3.20
CA ILE A 99 -11.80 -0.65 4.39
C ILE A 99 -12.27 0.13 5.62
N ARG A 100 -13.07 -0.52 6.45
CA ARG A 100 -13.42 -0.04 7.77
C ARG A 100 -12.36 -0.51 8.77
N SER A 101 -11.77 0.43 9.49
CA SER A 101 -10.80 0.16 10.55
C SER A 101 -11.13 1.00 11.78
N GLU A 102 -10.90 0.45 12.96
CA GLU A 102 -11.10 1.17 14.23
C GLU A 102 -10.10 2.31 14.44
N GLU A 103 -8.99 2.31 13.68
CA GLU A 103 -7.96 3.32 13.78
C GLU A 103 -8.30 4.63 13.05
N PHE A 104 -9.34 4.62 12.20
CA PHE A 104 -9.74 5.78 11.41
C PHE A 104 -11.22 6.09 11.57
N GLU A 105 -11.52 7.38 11.67
CA GLU A 105 -12.88 7.88 11.70
C GLU A 105 -13.60 7.68 10.35
N ASN A 106 -12.84 7.76 9.25
CA ASN A 106 -13.36 7.60 7.89
C ASN A 106 -12.87 6.29 7.27
N ASP A 107 -13.75 5.63 6.51
CA ASP A 107 -13.40 4.45 5.73
C ASP A 107 -12.32 4.77 4.69
N VAL A 108 -11.42 3.80 4.45
CA VAL A 108 -10.29 3.95 3.53
C VAL A 108 -10.67 3.44 2.16
N TYR A 109 -10.69 4.30 1.16
CA TYR A 109 -10.95 3.91 -0.23
C TYR A 109 -9.77 3.10 -0.80
N VAL A 110 -10.08 1.99 -1.48
CA VAL A 110 -9.11 1.14 -2.18
C VAL A 110 -9.52 0.98 -3.62
N SER A 111 -8.64 1.37 -4.54
CA SER A 111 -8.85 1.13 -5.97
C SER A 111 -8.68 -0.35 -6.30
N GLN A 112 -9.31 -0.82 -7.37
CA GLN A 112 -9.25 -2.23 -7.80
C GLN A 112 -7.81 -2.75 -7.98
N ARG A 113 -6.91 -1.94 -8.53
CA ARG A 113 -5.48 -2.31 -8.71
C ARG A 113 -4.72 -2.49 -7.39
N ASN A 114 -5.22 -1.89 -6.29
CA ASN A 114 -4.62 -1.94 -4.96
C ASN A 114 -5.36 -2.89 -4.01
N SER A 115 -6.33 -3.65 -4.54
CA SER A 115 -7.24 -4.48 -3.75
C SER A 115 -6.70 -5.86 -3.40
N LEU A 116 -5.62 -6.31 -4.01
CA LEU A 116 -5.07 -7.67 -3.87
C LEU A 116 -6.15 -8.77 -4.02
N ASN A 117 -7.17 -8.53 -4.88
CA ASN A 117 -8.33 -9.40 -5.06
C ASN A 117 -9.10 -9.70 -3.75
N ALA A 118 -9.10 -8.77 -2.81
CA ALA A 118 -9.93 -8.87 -1.62
C ALA A 118 -11.41 -8.78 -1.99
N LEU A 119 -12.25 -9.45 -1.22
CA LEU A 119 -13.68 -9.53 -1.42
C LEU A 119 -14.43 -8.95 -0.23
N ASP A 120 -15.72 -8.73 -0.41
CA ASP A 120 -16.58 -8.18 0.63
C ASP A 120 -16.55 -8.99 1.92
N GLY A 121 -16.28 -8.31 3.04
CA GLY A 121 -16.15 -8.88 4.36
C GLY A 121 -14.78 -9.47 4.70
N ASP A 122 -13.82 -9.52 3.77
CA ASP A 122 -12.48 -10.01 4.07
C ASP A 122 -11.78 -9.13 5.10
N ARG A 123 -11.04 -9.77 6.02
CA ARG A 123 -10.13 -9.10 6.92
C ARG A 123 -8.78 -8.97 6.26
N VAL A 124 -8.28 -7.74 6.20
CA VAL A 124 -7.07 -7.41 5.44
C VAL A 124 -6.09 -6.57 6.25
N GLU A 125 -4.81 -6.73 5.95
CA GLU A 125 -3.80 -5.72 6.27
C GLU A 125 -3.69 -4.72 5.13
N PHE A 126 -3.57 -3.45 5.45
CA PHE A 126 -3.44 -2.39 4.47
C PHE A 126 -2.51 -1.29 4.95
N VAL A 127 -2.07 -0.47 4.01
CA VAL A 127 -1.31 0.76 4.27
C VAL A 127 -2.03 1.95 3.65
N ILE A 128 -1.96 3.10 4.30
CA ILE A 128 -2.45 4.34 3.72
C ILE A 128 -1.47 4.81 2.65
N THR A 129 -1.95 5.06 1.43
CA THR A 129 -1.15 5.55 0.30
C THR A 129 -1.32 7.05 0.08
N ARG A 130 -2.47 7.60 0.47
CA ARG A 130 -2.78 9.01 0.31
C ARG A 130 -3.77 9.48 1.38
N ARG A 131 -3.56 10.70 1.85
CA ARG A 131 -4.52 11.44 2.67
C ARG A 131 -4.79 12.77 1.99
N SER A 132 -6.07 13.08 1.71
CA SER A 132 -6.45 14.38 1.16
C SER A 132 -6.54 15.44 2.25
N HIS A 133 -6.51 16.72 1.86
CA HIS A 133 -6.74 17.83 2.79
C HIS A 133 -8.17 17.81 3.38
N ALA A 134 -9.12 17.19 2.69
CA ALA A 134 -10.50 17.04 3.16
C ALA A 134 -10.71 15.81 4.05
N GLY A 135 -9.63 15.10 4.44
CA GLY A 135 -9.67 13.95 5.36
C GLY A 135 -9.99 12.62 4.69
N SER A 136 -10.21 12.55 3.37
CA SER A 136 -10.40 11.27 2.69
C SER A 136 -9.09 10.49 2.63
N LEU A 137 -9.18 9.16 2.85
CA LEU A 137 -8.06 8.24 2.89
C LEU A 137 -8.10 7.31 1.68
N GLU A 138 -6.94 7.10 1.06
CA GLU A 138 -6.74 6.05 0.06
C GLU A 138 -5.72 5.03 0.59
N GLY A 139 -5.97 3.75 0.33
CA GLY A 139 -5.13 2.67 0.82
C GLY A 139 -4.77 1.64 -0.25
N GLU A 140 -3.87 0.76 0.14
CA GLU A 140 -3.44 -0.41 -0.62
C GLU A 140 -3.45 -1.62 0.31
N ILE A 141 -4.14 -2.68 -0.08
CA ILE A 141 -4.16 -3.95 0.65
C ILE A 141 -2.82 -4.65 0.42
N THR A 142 -2.15 -5.00 1.51
CA THR A 142 -0.86 -5.68 1.48
C THR A 142 -0.96 -7.17 1.74
N ARG A 143 -2.02 -7.59 2.45
CA ARG A 143 -2.28 -9.00 2.76
C ARG A 143 -3.75 -9.23 3.07
N ILE A 144 -4.28 -10.38 2.64
CA ILE A 144 -5.56 -10.89 3.11
C ILE A 144 -5.27 -11.74 4.35
N VAL A 145 -5.77 -11.29 5.51
CA VAL A 145 -5.56 -11.97 6.79
C VAL A 145 -6.50 -13.15 6.90
N GLU A 146 -7.77 -12.92 6.55
CA GLU A 146 -8.82 -13.92 6.65
C GLU A 146 -9.90 -13.67 5.60
N ARG A 147 -10.30 -14.73 4.89
CA ARG A 147 -11.43 -14.70 3.97
C ARG A 147 -12.74 -14.80 4.73
N SER A 148 -13.63 -13.85 4.49
CA SER A 148 -14.97 -13.87 5.11
C SER A 148 -15.82 -15.04 4.61
N ARG A 149 -15.63 -15.43 3.36
CA ARG A 149 -16.33 -16.51 2.70
C ARG A 149 -15.38 -17.30 1.83
N LYS A 150 -15.50 -18.63 1.90
CA LYS A 150 -14.74 -19.55 1.04
C LYS A 150 -15.56 -20.06 -0.13
N GLN A 151 -16.88 -19.80 -0.15
CA GLN A 151 -17.80 -20.30 -1.17
C GLN A 151 -18.75 -19.20 -1.63
N TYR A 152 -18.97 -19.16 -2.93
CA TYR A 152 -19.86 -18.23 -3.60
C TYR A 152 -20.78 -19.00 -4.55
N VAL A 153 -22.00 -18.53 -4.72
CA VAL A 153 -22.96 -19.11 -5.65
C VAL A 153 -23.09 -18.18 -6.84
N GLY A 154 -22.97 -18.76 -8.04
CA GLY A 154 -23.17 -18.04 -9.29
C GLY A 154 -24.01 -18.83 -10.27
N THR A 155 -24.29 -18.25 -11.44
CA THR A 155 -25.01 -18.89 -12.53
C THR A 155 -24.05 -19.15 -13.69
N ALA A 156 -23.98 -20.40 -14.13
CA ALA A 156 -23.12 -20.78 -15.25
C ALA A 156 -23.66 -20.25 -16.59
N ASP A 157 -22.79 -19.57 -17.33
CA ASP A 157 -22.97 -19.15 -18.70
C ASP A 157 -22.00 -19.96 -19.57
N VAL A 158 -22.54 -21.00 -20.22
CA VAL A 158 -21.75 -21.98 -20.99
C VAL A 158 -21.74 -21.57 -22.46
N SER A 159 -20.55 -21.38 -23.02
CA SER A 159 -20.27 -21.19 -24.43
C SER A 159 -19.57 -22.42 -25.02
N ASP A 160 -19.30 -22.42 -26.33
CA ASP A 160 -18.62 -23.54 -27.01
C ASP A 160 -17.20 -23.81 -26.43
N HIS A 161 -16.51 -22.78 -25.93
CA HIS A 161 -15.12 -22.89 -25.54
C HIS A 161 -14.87 -22.63 -24.05
N ALA A 162 -15.85 -22.08 -23.32
CA ALA A 162 -15.64 -21.62 -21.94
C ALA A 162 -16.93 -21.66 -21.13
N ILE A 163 -16.75 -21.73 -19.81
CA ILE A 163 -17.83 -21.53 -18.84
C ILE A 163 -17.47 -20.27 -18.04
N PHE A 164 -18.37 -19.30 -18.02
CA PHE A 164 -18.29 -18.15 -17.13
C PHE A 164 -19.38 -18.27 -16.07
N VAL A 165 -18.98 -18.15 -14.82
CA VAL A 165 -19.95 -18.12 -13.71
C VAL A 165 -20.24 -16.68 -13.39
N LYS A 166 -21.45 -16.23 -13.70
CA LYS A 166 -21.97 -14.90 -13.38
C LYS A 166 -22.23 -14.81 -11.88
N MET A 167 -21.51 -13.94 -11.23
CA MET A 167 -21.57 -13.75 -9.79
C MET A 167 -22.52 -12.60 -9.41
N ASP A 168 -22.96 -12.58 -8.14
CA ASP A 168 -23.60 -11.37 -7.58
C ASP A 168 -22.53 -10.28 -7.47
N PRO A 169 -22.66 -9.14 -8.19
CA PRO A 169 -21.63 -8.09 -8.21
C PRO A 169 -21.35 -7.48 -6.84
N ARG A 170 -22.32 -7.59 -5.89
CA ARG A 170 -22.14 -7.12 -4.50
C ARG A 170 -21.24 -8.01 -3.66
N ARG A 171 -21.00 -9.24 -4.12
CA ARG A 171 -20.21 -10.24 -3.40
C ARG A 171 -18.89 -10.55 -4.09
N MET A 172 -18.92 -10.52 -5.43
CA MET A 172 -17.74 -10.73 -6.26
C MET A 172 -17.91 -9.89 -7.54
N PRO A 173 -17.06 -8.87 -7.76
CA PRO A 173 -17.27 -7.90 -8.84
C PRO A 173 -16.86 -8.40 -10.22
N MET A 174 -16.41 -9.65 -10.32
CA MET A 174 -15.97 -10.26 -11.56
C MET A 174 -16.60 -11.64 -11.74
N ASP A 175 -16.84 -12.02 -12.99
CA ASP A 175 -17.24 -13.37 -13.35
C ASP A 175 -16.05 -14.33 -13.23
N VAL A 176 -16.33 -15.58 -12.86
CA VAL A 176 -15.29 -16.59 -12.67
C VAL A 176 -15.23 -17.49 -13.90
N TYR A 177 -14.06 -17.60 -14.51
CA TYR A 177 -13.79 -18.53 -15.59
C TYR A 177 -13.60 -19.95 -15.04
N LEU A 178 -14.29 -20.93 -15.66
CA LEU A 178 -14.09 -22.35 -15.45
C LEU A 178 -13.72 -23.04 -16.76
N SER A 179 -12.74 -23.93 -16.67
CA SER A 179 -12.39 -24.80 -17.80
C SER A 179 -13.54 -25.80 -18.10
N LYS A 180 -14.04 -25.81 -19.32
CA LYS A 180 -15.05 -26.74 -19.74
C LYS A 180 -14.57 -28.20 -19.70
N ARG A 181 -13.27 -28.40 -19.91
CA ARG A 181 -12.64 -29.73 -19.87
C ARG A 181 -12.71 -30.33 -18.46
N ASP A 182 -12.51 -29.47 -17.43
CA ASP A 182 -12.50 -29.92 -16.05
C ASP A 182 -13.93 -29.96 -15.44
N ASN A 183 -14.89 -29.34 -16.14
CA ASN A 183 -16.29 -29.22 -15.70
C ASN A 183 -17.26 -29.62 -16.80
N PRO A 184 -17.16 -30.84 -17.35
CA PRO A 184 -17.92 -31.26 -18.56
C PRO A 184 -19.43 -31.36 -18.33
N ASN A 185 -19.88 -31.49 -17.09
CA ASN A 185 -21.29 -31.70 -16.74
C ASN A 185 -22.05 -30.40 -16.44
N VAL A 186 -21.36 -29.23 -16.40
CA VAL A 186 -22.00 -27.95 -16.13
C VAL A 186 -22.77 -27.48 -17.35
N GLN A 187 -24.06 -27.19 -17.20
CA GLN A 187 -24.96 -26.70 -18.24
C GLN A 187 -25.22 -25.20 -18.09
N HIS A 188 -25.60 -24.57 -19.20
CA HIS A 188 -26.00 -23.17 -19.19
C HIS A 188 -27.23 -22.96 -18.28
N GLY A 189 -27.11 -21.96 -17.37
CA GLY A 189 -28.15 -21.66 -16.38
C GLY A 189 -28.02 -22.38 -15.04
N ASP A 190 -27.11 -23.35 -14.92
CA ASP A 190 -26.89 -24.06 -13.66
C ASP A 190 -26.46 -23.11 -12.54
N LYS A 191 -26.96 -23.38 -11.33
CA LYS A 191 -26.45 -22.77 -10.10
C LYS A 191 -25.25 -23.58 -9.62
N VAL A 192 -24.08 -22.92 -9.62
CA VAL A 192 -22.82 -23.54 -9.23
C VAL A 192 -22.23 -22.87 -8.00
N VAL A 193 -21.56 -23.67 -7.19
CA VAL A 193 -20.84 -23.20 -6.02
C VAL A 193 -19.36 -23.11 -6.36
N ILE A 194 -18.82 -21.90 -6.30
CA ILE A 194 -17.39 -21.63 -6.49
C ILE A 194 -16.72 -21.64 -5.12
N ARG A 195 -15.63 -22.40 -5.00
CA ARG A 195 -14.75 -22.36 -3.83
C ARG A 195 -13.48 -21.60 -4.18
N ILE A 196 -13.13 -20.61 -3.38
CA ILE A 196 -11.83 -19.95 -3.47
C ILE A 196 -10.82 -20.83 -2.74
N THR A 197 -9.73 -21.15 -3.43
CA THR A 197 -8.55 -21.82 -2.89
C THR A 197 -7.43 -20.82 -2.93
N ASP A 198 -6.73 -20.64 -1.80
CA ASP A 198 -5.53 -19.79 -1.68
C ASP A 198 -4.34 -20.44 -2.38
#